data_50be40a751c2b2333dd9472ad278a362
#
_entry.id   50be40a751c2b2333dd9472ad278a362
#
_cell.length_a   1.000
_cell.length_b   1.000
_cell.length_c   1.000
_cell.angle_alpha   90.00
_cell.angle_beta   90.00
_cell.angle_gamma   90.00
#
_symmetry.space_group_name_H-M   'P 1'
#
loop_
_entity.id
_entity.type
_entity.pdbx_description
1 polymer ?
#
loop_
_entity_poly.entity_id
_entity_poly.type
_entity_poly.pdbx_seq_one_letter_code
_entity_poly.pdbx_strand_id
1 'polypeptide(L)'
;MGLFSFFNKELAIDLGTANTVIIYNDKVVVDEPSIVAIQRDTQKIMAVGKRAMMMHGKTHENIKTIRPLRDGVIADFQAAEYMLREMIKMINFHNSIFPPALKMVICIPSGITEVEERAVKDSAEQAGAKEVRLIHEPMAAAIGIGIDVLEPMGNMIVDIGGGTSEIAVIALGGIVNNKSIRTAGDDFTDEIVEYMRKQHNMYVGERSAEMIKIEVGSALTELDNPPDEYAVHGRDLLTGIPKEIKVNYSEIAYCLDKSISKIETAVLNALEQTPPELAADIYRTGIYLTGGGALLRGLDKRLHAKTKLPIHVADDPLRAVARGTGIALKNFDKFPFLIK
;
A
#
# COMPACT_ATOMS: atom_id res chain seq x y z
N MET A 1 29.77 1.75 23.62
CA MET A 1 28.44 2.36 23.54
C MET A 1 28.58 3.81 23.92
N GLY A 2 28.47 4.73 22.95
CA GLY A 2 28.70 6.16 23.18
C GLY A 2 27.51 6.81 23.88
N LEU A 3 27.75 7.81 24.71
CA LEU A 3 26.76 8.62 25.43
C LEU A 3 25.69 9.26 24.49
N PHE A 4 25.95 9.28 23.18
CA PHE A 4 25.07 9.85 22.15
C PHE A 4 23.98 8.89 21.62
N SER A 5 23.99 7.59 21.96
CA SER A 5 22.97 6.66 21.47
C SER A 5 21.60 6.83 22.14
N PHE A 6 21.55 7.55 23.26
CA PHE A 6 20.30 7.84 23.99
C PHE A 6 19.38 8.84 23.28
N PHE A 7 19.88 9.58 22.31
CA PHE A 7 19.11 10.64 21.62
C PHE A 7 18.59 10.22 20.25
N ASN A 8 19.07 9.11 19.69
CA ASN A 8 18.62 8.64 18.40
C ASN A 8 17.36 7.78 18.55
N LYS A 9 16.31 8.13 17.86
CA LYS A 9 15.09 7.32 17.71
C LYS A 9 15.02 6.75 16.30
N GLU A 10 14.70 5.48 16.21
CA GLU A 10 14.69 4.74 14.96
C GLU A 10 13.25 4.46 14.54
N LEU A 11 12.88 4.88 13.32
CA LEU A 11 11.54 4.71 12.76
C LEU A 11 11.63 3.92 11.46
N ALA A 12 10.78 2.92 11.32
CA ALA A 12 10.50 2.29 10.03
C ALA A 12 9.15 2.80 9.53
N ILE A 13 9.10 3.27 8.29
CA ILE A 13 7.93 3.94 7.72
C ILE A 13 7.57 3.25 6.41
N ASP A 14 6.35 2.73 6.38
CA ASP A 14 5.67 2.35 5.15
C ASP A 14 4.82 3.55 4.72
N LEU A 15 5.31 4.29 3.72
CA LEU A 15 4.67 5.51 3.21
C LEU A 15 3.81 5.16 1.99
N GLY A 16 2.73 4.41 2.23
CA GLY A 16 1.86 3.92 1.17
C GLY A 16 0.85 4.94 0.64
N THR A 17 0.36 4.73 -0.58
CA THR A 17 -0.67 5.57 -1.23
C THR A 17 -1.96 5.62 -0.42
N ALA A 18 -2.43 4.48 0.08
CA ALA A 18 -3.68 4.39 0.84
C ALA A 18 -3.47 4.67 2.33
N ASN A 19 -2.46 4.05 2.93
CA ASN A 19 -2.17 4.15 4.36
C ASN A 19 -0.67 4.35 4.60
N THR A 20 -0.35 5.06 5.67
CA THR A 20 1.01 5.20 6.21
C THR A 20 1.10 4.45 7.53
N VAL A 21 2.07 3.54 7.63
CA VAL A 21 2.34 2.77 8.85
C VAL A 21 3.71 3.14 9.39
N ILE A 22 3.80 3.45 10.68
CA ILE A 22 5.08 3.73 11.35
C ILE A 22 5.31 2.72 12.46
N ILE A 23 6.49 2.12 12.45
CA ILE A 23 6.97 1.20 13.48
C ILE A 23 8.04 1.91 14.32
N TYR A 24 7.87 1.84 15.62
CA TYR A 24 8.82 2.30 16.63
C TYR A 24 8.94 1.24 17.74
N ASN A 25 10.15 0.85 18.09
CA ASN A 25 10.41 -0.18 19.11
C ASN A 25 9.62 -1.49 18.82
N ASP A 26 9.64 -1.97 17.59
CA ASP A 26 8.96 -3.19 17.11
C ASP A 26 7.43 -3.17 17.22
N LYS A 27 6.85 -2.02 17.42
CA LYS A 27 5.40 -1.87 17.51
C LYS A 27 4.90 -0.89 16.44
N VAL A 28 3.77 -1.23 15.85
CA VAL A 28 3.03 -0.27 15.04
C VAL A 28 2.53 0.82 15.97
N VAL A 29 3.02 2.04 15.79
CA VAL A 29 2.67 3.21 16.60
C VAL A 29 1.79 4.20 15.85
N VAL A 30 1.80 4.14 14.51
CA VAL A 30 0.91 4.88 13.61
C VAL A 30 0.41 3.90 12.55
N ASP A 31 -0.89 3.91 12.30
CA ASP A 31 -1.57 3.18 11.22
C ASP A 31 -2.74 4.07 10.79
N GLU A 32 -2.45 4.95 9.84
CA GLU A 32 -3.32 6.05 9.46
C GLU A 32 -3.47 6.16 7.93
N PRO A 33 -4.67 6.49 7.42
CA PRO A 33 -4.85 6.81 6.00
C PRO A 33 -3.92 7.94 5.53
N SER A 34 -3.37 7.81 4.34
CA SER A 34 -2.50 8.81 3.70
C SER A 34 -3.33 9.94 3.08
N ILE A 35 -3.96 10.74 3.93
CA ILE A 35 -4.87 11.83 3.53
C ILE A 35 -4.74 13.02 4.48
N VAL A 36 -4.88 14.22 3.92
CA VAL A 36 -4.90 15.48 4.67
C VAL A 36 -6.15 16.30 4.33
N ALA A 37 -6.66 17.05 5.30
CA ALA A 37 -7.72 18.03 5.11
C ALA A 37 -7.12 19.43 5.25
N ILE A 38 -7.33 20.29 4.26
CA ILE A 38 -6.78 21.65 4.22
C ILE A 38 -7.88 22.68 4.01
N GLN A 39 -7.70 23.85 4.57
CA GLN A 39 -8.51 25.02 4.34
C GLN A 39 -8.06 25.68 3.03
N ARG A 40 -8.99 25.91 2.08
CA ARG A 40 -8.64 26.32 0.70
C ARG A 40 -8.02 27.71 0.60
N ASP A 41 -8.54 28.67 1.35
CA ASP A 41 -8.13 30.07 1.35
C ASP A 41 -6.75 30.29 2.01
N THR A 42 -6.51 29.65 3.14
CA THR A 42 -5.29 29.81 3.93
C THR A 42 -4.24 28.73 3.67
N GLN A 43 -4.57 27.69 2.95
CA GLN A 43 -3.77 26.47 2.78
C GLN A 43 -3.38 25.80 4.10
N LYS A 44 -4.06 26.16 5.18
CA LYS A 44 -3.80 25.60 6.51
C LYS A 44 -4.33 24.17 6.60
N ILE A 45 -3.49 23.28 7.06
CA ILE A 45 -3.88 21.90 7.33
C ILE A 45 -4.69 21.82 8.62
N MET A 46 -5.83 21.15 8.53
CA MET A 46 -6.81 21.03 9.61
C MET A 46 -6.78 19.65 10.26
N ALA A 47 -6.49 18.61 9.49
CA ALA A 47 -6.45 17.22 9.95
C ALA A 47 -5.58 16.35 9.06
N VAL A 48 -5.08 15.23 9.60
CA VAL A 48 -4.39 14.16 8.88
C VAL A 48 -4.98 12.83 9.28
N GLY A 49 -4.74 11.81 8.46
CA GLY A 49 -5.09 10.43 8.76
C GLY A 49 -6.59 10.20 8.92
N LYS A 50 -6.97 9.40 9.89
CA LYS A 50 -8.38 9.03 10.18
C LYS A 50 -9.29 10.24 10.34
N ARG A 51 -8.79 11.32 10.96
CA ARG A 51 -9.58 12.54 11.11
C ARG A 51 -9.86 13.21 9.77
N ALA A 52 -8.89 13.29 8.87
CA ALA A 52 -9.08 13.81 7.52
C ALA A 52 -9.98 12.88 6.68
N MET A 53 -9.84 11.55 6.84
CA MET A 53 -10.70 10.56 6.17
C MET A 53 -12.16 10.68 6.60
N MET A 54 -12.46 10.98 7.86
CA MET A 54 -13.84 11.25 8.30
C MET A 54 -14.46 12.48 7.63
N MET A 55 -13.64 13.42 7.19
CA MET A 55 -14.08 14.64 6.49
C MET A 55 -14.20 14.42 4.98
N HIS A 56 -13.54 13.41 4.43
CA HIS A 56 -13.52 13.13 2.99
C HIS A 56 -14.94 12.87 2.45
N GLY A 57 -15.28 13.55 1.35
CA GLY A 57 -16.62 13.50 0.75
C GLY A 57 -17.73 14.24 1.52
N LYS A 58 -17.41 14.91 2.65
CA LYS A 58 -18.36 15.63 3.49
C LYS A 58 -17.98 17.09 3.72
N THR A 59 -16.97 17.59 3.02
CA THR A 59 -16.45 18.95 3.21
C THR A 59 -17.34 19.98 2.52
N HIS A 60 -17.44 21.19 3.11
CA HIS A 60 -17.99 22.38 2.44
C HIS A 60 -16.92 23.07 1.58
N GLU A 61 -17.27 24.10 0.83
CA GLU A 61 -16.43 24.73 -0.20
C GLU A 61 -15.04 25.18 0.30
N ASN A 62 -14.92 25.61 1.56
CA ASN A 62 -13.68 26.12 2.12
C ASN A 62 -12.71 25.03 2.59
N ILE A 63 -13.10 23.76 2.59
CA ILE A 63 -12.25 22.65 2.98
C ILE A 63 -12.12 21.67 1.81
N LYS A 64 -10.90 21.22 1.53
CA LYS A 64 -10.65 20.10 0.64
C LYS A 64 -9.84 19.02 1.35
N THR A 65 -10.09 17.78 1.00
CA THR A 65 -9.23 16.66 1.34
C THR A 65 -8.37 16.30 0.14
N ILE A 66 -7.12 16.00 0.39
CA ILE A 66 -6.17 15.56 -0.66
C ILE A 66 -5.41 14.33 -0.17
N ARG A 67 -5.10 13.43 -1.09
CA ARG A 67 -4.16 12.34 -0.90
C ARG A 67 -2.80 12.80 -1.42
N PRO A 68 -1.80 12.98 -0.54
CA PRO A 68 -0.49 13.48 -0.94
C PRO A 68 0.29 12.51 -1.82
N LEU A 69 -0.04 11.20 -1.69
CA LEU A 69 0.54 10.14 -2.51
C LEU A 69 -0.49 9.61 -3.50
N ARG A 70 -0.04 9.34 -4.72
CA ARG A 70 -0.82 8.69 -5.79
C ARG A 70 0.08 7.78 -6.58
N ASP A 71 -0.44 6.64 -6.98
CA ASP A 71 0.30 5.69 -7.83
C ASP A 71 1.71 5.36 -7.29
N GLY A 72 1.84 5.26 -5.96
CA GLY A 72 3.09 4.96 -5.27
C GLY A 72 4.06 6.14 -5.11
N VAL A 73 3.73 7.34 -5.61
CA VAL A 73 4.64 8.49 -5.60
C VAL A 73 4.05 9.71 -4.90
N ILE A 74 4.92 10.63 -4.47
CA ILE A 74 4.50 11.90 -3.88
C ILE A 74 3.95 12.81 -4.99
N ALA A 75 2.64 13.05 -4.96
CA ALA A 75 1.95 13.95 -5.88
C ALA A 75 1.87 15.39 -5.35
N ASP A 76 1.89 15.56 -4.03
CA ASP A 76 1.90 16.87 -3.36
C ASP A 76 2.94 16.85 -2.22
N PHE A 77 4.10 17.44 -2.49
CA PHE A 77 5.26 17.42 -1.59
C PHE A 77 4.96 18.07 -0.25
N GLN A 78 4.32 19.25 -0.25
CA GLN A 78 4.03 20.00 0.98
C GLN A 78 3.03 19.24 1.87
N ALA A 79 2.02 18.65 1.25
CA ALA A 79 1.05 17.86 1.96
C ALA A 79 1.65 16.55 2.51
N ALA A 80 2.54 15.89 1.76
CA ALA A 80 3.23 14.68 2.20
C ALA A 80 4.18 14.95 3.38
N GLU A 81 5.01 15.99 3.28
CA GLU A 81 5.92 16.41 4.33
C GLU A 81 5.14 16.73 5.62
N TYR A 82 4.08 17.52 5.49
CA TYR A 82 3.26 17.87 6.64
C TYR A 82 2.56 16.65 7.25
N MET A 83 2.00 15.79 6.41
CA MET A 83 1.35 14.56 6.84
C MET A 83 2.32 13.70 7.66
N LEU A 84 3.51 13.46 7.13
CA LEU A 84 4.55 12.69 7.79
C LEU A 84 4.95 13.32 9.13
N ARG A 85 5.16 14.63 9.15
CA ARG A 85 5.48 15.39 10.37
C ARG A 85 4.41 15.26 11.45
N GLU A 86 3.13 15.40 11.09
CA GLU A 86 2.03 15.26 12.05
C GLU A 86 1.87 13.80 12.54
N MET A 87 2.07 12.81 11.66
CA MET A 87 2.05 11.41 12.06
C MET A 87 3.21 11.07 13.02
N ILE A 88 4.41 11.63 12.79
CA ILE A 88 5.54 11.46 13.72
C ILE A 88 5.23 12.12 15.09
N LYS A 89 4.51 13.24 15.13
CA LYS A 89 4.08 13.86 16.40
C LYS A 89 3.07 13.01 17.19
N MET A 90 2.34 12.09 16.53
CA MET A 90 1.48 11.13 17.24
C MET A 90 2.29 10.13 18.06
N ILE A 91 3.58 9.98 17.76
CA ILE A 91 4.46 9.06 18.48
C ILE A 91 4.87 9.72 19.81
N ASN A 92 4.50 9.08 20.90
CA ASN A 92 4.92 9.53 22.23
C ASN A 92 6.36 9.07 22.51
N PHE A 93 7.32 9.96 22.26
CA PHE A 93 8.72 9.74 22.63
C PHE A 93 8.90 10.01 24.13
N HIS A 94 8.54 9.05 24.98
CA HIS A 94 8.68 9.19 26.43
C HIS A 94 10.08 9.71 26.84
N ASN A 95 10.10 10.75 27.67
CA ASN A 95 11.29 11.31 28.32
C ASN A 95 12.30 12.07 27.44
N SER A 96 11.91 12.64 26.32
CA SER A 96 12.81 13.52 25.57
C SER A 96 12.52 14.99 25.84
N ILE A 97 13.44 15.67 26.56
CA ILE A 97 13.39 17.14 26.79
C ILE A 97 13.72 17.89 25.48
N PHE A 98 14.48 17.24 24.58
CA PHE A 98 14.88 17.78 23.29
C PHE A 98 14.25 16.95 22.16
N PRO A 99 13.97 17.55 20.99
CA PRO A 99 13.54 16.79 19.82
C PRO A 99 14.58 15.70 19.50
N PRO A 100 14.16 14.43 19.35
CA PRO A 100 15.08 13.33 19.08
C PRO A 100 15.71 13.48 17.69
N ALA A 101 16.97 13.04 17.54
CA ALA A 101 17.53 12.80 16.22
C ALA A 101 16.89 11.53 15.65
N LEU A 102 16.17 11.67 14.54
CA LEU A 102 15.45 10.55 13.93
C LEU A 102 16.31 9.87 12.86
N LYS A 103 16.41 8.55 12.94
CA LYS A 103 16.96 7.67 11.92
C LYS A 103 15.80 6.91 11.30
N MET A 104 15.67 6.95 9.99
CA MET A 104 14.50 6.41 9.31
C MET A 104 14.89 5.40 8.21
N VAL A 105 14.12 4.32 8.11
CA VAL A 105 14.05 3.51 6.88
C VAL A 105 12.63 3.66 6.34
N ILE A 106 12.53 4.02 5.06
CA ILE A 106 11.25 4.27 4.38
C ILE A 106 11.16 3.33 3.18
N CYS A 107 10.04 2.63 3.01
CA CYS A 107 9.80 1.86 1.81
C CYS A 107 9.36 2.74 0.64
N ILE A 108 9.72 2.30 -0.55
CA ILE A 108 9.41 2.96 -1.82
C ILE A 108 9.07 1.89 -2.88
N PRO A 109 8.20 2.19 -3.84
CA PRO A 109 7.96 1.32 -4.99
C PRO A 109 9.25 1.06 -5.77
N SER A 110 9.33 -0.09 -6.42
CA SER A 110 10.53 -0.48 -7.20
C SER A 110 10.67 0.26 -8.53
N GLY A 111 9.60 0.88 -9.02
CA GLY A 111 9.53 1.57 -10.31
C GLY A 111 9.60 3.09 -10.25
N ILE A 112 10.01 3.69 -9.12
CA ILE A 112 10.11 5.14 -9.01
C ILE A 112 11.39 5.69 -9.65
N THR A 113 11.33 6.97 -10.03
CA THR A 113 12.47 7.72 -10.59
C THR A 113 13.38 8.25 -9.47
N GLU A 114 14.64 8.56 -9.80
CA GLU A 114 15.58 9.20 -8.86
C GLU A 114 15.05 10.52 -8.27
N VAL A 115 14.22 11.27 -9.04
CA VAL A 115 13.59 12.50 -8.57
C VAL A 115 12.53 12.22 -7.51
N GLU A 116 11.70 11.20 -7.72
CA GLU A 116 10.69 10.75 -6.77
C GLU A 116 11.34 10.16 -5.50
N GLU A 117 12.42 9.39 -5.64
CA GLU A 117 13.23 8.88 -4.53
C GLU A 117 13.77 10.02 -3.67
N ARG A 118 14.34 11.04 -4.32
CA ARG A 118 14.83 12.24 -3.64
C ARG A 118 13.71 12.98 -2.92
N ALA A 119 12.52 13.09 -3.53
CA ALA A 119 11.37 13.73 -2.90
C ALA A 119 10.95 13.04 -1.59
N VAL A 120 11.04 11.70 -1.51
CA VAL A 120 10.78 10.96 -0.27
C VAL A 120 11.83 11.29 0.79
N LYS A 121 13.13 11.31 0.43
CA LYS A 121 14.22 11.67 1.36
C LYS A 121 14.06 13.09 1.88
N ASP A 122 13.85 14.05 0.98
CA ASP A 122 13.67 15.46 1.33
C ASP A 122 12.46 15.66 2.27
N SER A 123 11.34 14.95 2.02
CA SER A 123 10.17 14.99 2.90
C SER A 123 10.47 14.45 4.30
N ALA A 124 11.24 13.36 4.40
CA ALA A 124 11.63 12.78 5.68
C ALA A 124 12.60 13.68 6.45
N GLU A 125 13.57 14.30 5.77
CA GLU A 125 14.53 15.25 6.37
C GLU A 125 13.81 16.49 6.90
N GLN A 126 12.86 17.04 6.13
CA GLN A 126 12.03 18.17 6.57
C GLN A 126 11.10 17.80 7.73
N ALA A 127 10.67 16.52 7.81
CA ALA A 127 9.93 15.99 8.95
C ALA A 127 10.80 15.74 10.19
N GLY A 128 12.14 15.94 10.09
CA GLY A 128 13.09 15.90 11.22
C GLY A 128 14.05 14.72 11.19
N ALA A 129 14.11 13.94 10.10
CA ALA A 129 15.10 12.87 9.97
C ALA A 129 16.53 13.44 9.88
N LYS A 130 17.47 12.78 10.54
CA LYS A 130 18.91 13.04 10.45
C LYS A 130 19.63 12.08 9.54
N GLU A 131 19.10 10.87 9.42
CA GLU A 131 19.60 9.83 8.53
C GLU A 131 18.41 9.08 7.95
N VAL A 132 18.37 8.98 6.62
CA VAL A 132 17.31 8.30 5.88
C VAL A 132 17.95 7.26 4.97
N ARG A 133 17.40 6.04 5.01
CA ARG A 133 17.63 5.04 3.97
C ARG A 133 16.31 4.56 3.40
N LEU A 134 16.36 4.14 2.16
CA LEU A 134 15.18 3.63 1.48
C LEU A 134 15.31 2.13 1.24
N ILE A 135 14.18 1.46 1.15
CA ILE A 135 14.07 0.04 0.77
C ILE A 135 12.92 -0.11 -0.22
N HIS A 136 13.12 -0.94 -1.23
CA HIS A 136 12.02 -1.25 -2.17
C HIS A 136 10.92 -2.07 -1.50
N GLU A 137 9.66 -1.72 -1.77
CA GLU A 137 8.47 -2.38 -1.20
C GLU A 137 8.51 -3.92 -1.35
N PRO A 138 8.78 -4.51 -2.53
CA PRO A 138 8.81 -5.97 -2.65
C PRO A 138 9.94 -6.62 -1.84
N MET A 139 11.08 -5.94 -1.66
CA MET A 139 12.16 -6.43 -0.80
C MET A 139 11.73 -6.39 0.67
N ALA A 140 11.11 -5.29 1.09
CA ALA A 140 10.55 -5.17 2.44
C ALA A 140 9.43 -6.22 2.67
N ALA A 141 8.53 -6.41 1.70
CA ALA A 141 7.48 -7.42 1.78
C ALA A 141 8.06 -8.83 2.00
N ALA A 142 9.07 -9.22 1.19
CA ALA A 142 9.74 -10.52 1.32
C ALA A 142 10.32 -10.74 2.73
N ILE A 143 11.06 -9.76 3.24
CA ILE A 143 11.62 -9.80 4.59
C ILE A 143 10.51 -9.87 5.64
N GLY A 144 9.43 -9.09 5.44
CA GLY A 144 8.31 -9.01 6.38
C GLY A 144 7.48 -10.28 6.50
N ILE A 145 7.49 -11.13 5.48
CA ILE A 145 6.85 -12.47 5.51
C ILE A 145 7.82 -13.59 5.90
N GLY A 146 9.07 -13.23 6.24
CA GLY A 146 10.06 -14.18 6.78
C GLY A 146 10.92 -14.88 5.73
N ILE A 147 10.94 -14.41 4.48
CA ILE A 147 11.84 -14.94 3.46
C ILE A 147 13.28 -14.45 3.74
N ASP A 148 14.24 -15.38 3.72
CA ASP A 148 15.66 -15.02 3.72
C ASP A 148 16.07 -14.57 2.31
N VAL A 149 16.07 -13.27 2.11
CA VAL A 149 16.36 -12.66 0.81
C VAL A 149 17.83 -12.77 0.40
N LEU A 150 18.72 -13.14 1.31
CA LEU A 150 20.16 -13.29 1.04
C LEU A 150 20.53 -14.65 0.46
N GLU A 151 19.66 -15.63 0.60
CA GLU A 151 19.85 -16.97 0.06
C GLU A 151 19.85 -16.99 -1.47
N PRO A 152 20.60 -17.95 -2.11
CA PRO A 152 20.64 -18.12 -3.56
C PRO A 152 19.38 -18.87 -4.06
N MET A 153 18.21 -18.44 -3.65
CA MET A 153 16.93 -19.05 -4.02
C MET A 153 15.98 -17.99 -4.55
N GLY A 154 15.39 -18.26 -5.72
CA GLY A 154 14.42 -17.36 -6.34
C GLY A 154 13.09 -17.35 -5.59
N ASN A 155 12.67 -16.15 -5.16
CA ASN A 155 11.37 -15.92 -4.55
C ASN A 155 10.61 -14.86 -5.34
N MET A 156 9.34 -15.13 -5.64
CA MET A 156 8.49 -14.17 -6.34
C MET A 156 7.48 -13.56 -5.39
N ILE A 157 7.51 -12.23 -5.30
CA ILE A 157 6.60 -11.43 -4.47
C ILE A 157 5.67 -10.65 -5.39
N VAL A 158 4.39 -10.64 -5.06
CA VAL A 158 3.38 -9.78 -5.68
C VAL A 158 2.73 -8.98 -4.57
N ASP A 159 3.11 -7.72 -4.46
CA ASP A 159 2.58 -6.78 -3.48
C ASP A 159 1.55 -5.88 -4.16
N ILE A 160 0.29 -5.98 -3.74
CA ILE A 160 -0.82 -5.22 -4.31
C ILE A 160 -1.27 -4.19 -3.28
N GLY A 161 -0.75 -2.98 -3.42
CA GLY A 161 -1.02 -1.86 -2.54
C GLY A 161 -2.31 -1.11 -2.86
N GLY A 162 -2.35 0.18 -2.48
CA GLY A 162 -3.42 1.09 -2.85
C GLY A 162 -3.27 1.63 -4.28
N GLY A 163 -2.09 2.18 -4.61
CA GLY A 163 -1.84 2.84 -5.90
C GLY A 163 -1.03 2.00 -6.89
N THR A 164 -0.25 1.03 -6.42
CA THR A 164 0.65 0.20 -7.25
C THR A 164 0.52 -1.27 -6.94
N SER A 165 0.80 -2.10 -7.95
CA SER A 165 1.10 -3.52 -7.77
C SER A 165 2.54 -3.76 -8.17
N GLU A 166 3.34 -4.24 -7.22
CA GLU A 166 4.76 -4.53 -7.36
C GLU A 166 4.97 -6.03 -7.51
N ILE A 167 5.55 -6.44 -8.62
CA ILE A 167 5.90 -7.83 -8.88
C ILE A 167 7.42 -7.92 -8.96
N ALA A 168 8.05 -8.71 -8.11
CA ALA A 168 9.49 -8.83 -8.09
C ALA A 168 9.96 -10.27 -7.88
N VAL A 169 11.07 -10.61 -8.52
CA VAL A 169 11.84 -11.83 -8.27
C VAL A 169 13.11 -11.44 -7.51
N ILE A 170 13.30 -12.03 -6.34
CA ILE A 170 14.35 -11.68 -5.39
C ILE A 170 15.23 -12.91 -5.17
N ALA A 171 16.55 -12.70 -5.20
CA ALA A 171 17.56 -13.69 -4.83
C ALA A 171 18.87 -12.98 -4.45
N LEU A 172 19.68 -13.56 -3.56
CA LEU A 172 21.02 -13.06 -3.20
C LEU A 172 21.05 -11.59 -2.77
N GLY A 173 20.01 -11.15 -2.06
CA GLY A 173 19.87 -9.77 -1.58
C GLY A 173 19.60 -8.73 -2.68
N GLY A 174 19.22 -9.17 -3.87
CA GLY A 174 18.93 -8.30 -5.02
C GLY A 174 17.57 -8.57 -5.64
N ILE A 175 17.00 -7.55 -6.27
CA ILE A 175 15.85 -7.68 -7.16
C ILE A 175 16.39 -8.05 -8.55
N VAL A 176 16.16 -9.27 -8.98
CA VAL A 176 16.65 -9.79 -10.27
C VAL A 176 15.76 -9.33 -11.43
N ASN A 177 14.46 -9.30 -11.18
CA ASN A 177 13.44 -8.81 -12.11
C ASN A 177 12.34 -8.13 -11.34
N ASN A 178 11.82 -7.02 -11.86
CA ASN A 178 10.68 -6.33 -11.28
C ASN A 178 9.74 -5.76 -12.34
N LYS A 179 8.49 -5.68 -11.95
CA LYS A 179 7.44 -5.01 -12.72
C LYS A 179 6.55 -4.24 -11.76
N SER A 180 6.54 -2.93 -11.90
CA SER A 180 5.61 -2.04 -11.21
C SER A 180 4.50 -1.62 -12.18
N ILE A 181 3.26 -1.73 -11.75
CA ILE A 181 2.11 -1.26 -12.51
C ILE A 181 1.21 -0.37 -11.63
N ARG A 182 0.69 0.70 -12.24
CA ARG A 182 -0.26 1.62 -11.60
C ARG A 182 -1.68 1.07 -11.75
N THR A 183 -1.91 -0.10 -11.21
CA THR A 183 -3.22 -0.75 -11.15
C THR A 183 -3.28 -1.53 -9.84
N ALA A 184 -4.10 -1.07 -8.90
CA ALA A 184 -4.15 -1.62 -7.56
C ALA A 184 -5.49 -1.31 -6.85
N GLY A 185 -5.50 -1.24 -5.53
CA GLY A 185 -6.71 -1.08 -4.72
C GLY A 185 -7.55 0.15 -5.03
N ASP A 186 -6.92 1.29 -5.37
CA ASP A 186 -7.63 2.53 -5.70
C ASP A 186 -8.34 2.40 -7.06
N ASP A 187 -7.70 1.74 -8.06
CA ASP A 187 -8.37 1.44 -9.34
C ASP A 187 -9.61 0.56 -9.15
N PHE A 188 -9.52 -0.44 -8.25
CA PHE A 188 -10.68 -1.28 -7.92
C PHE A 188 -11.82 -0.44 -7.34
N THR A 189 -11.50 0.51 -6.46
CA THR A 189 -12.49 1.42 -5.87
C THR A 189 -13.11 2.33 -6.92
N ASP A 190 -12.33 2.89 -7.82
CA ASP A 190 -12.79 3.75 -8.91
C ASP A 190 -13.66 2.98 -9.91
N GLU A 191 -13.29 1.74 -10.25
CA GLU A 191 -14.11 0.87 -11.09
C GLU A 191 -15.47 0.56 -10.45
N ILE A 192 -15.51 0.36 -9.14
CA ILE A 192 -16.77 0.16 -8.39
C ILE A 192 -17.63 1.43 -8.44
N VAL A 193 -17.06 2.62 -8.22
CA VAL A 193 -17.80 3.90 -8.34
C VAL A 193 -18.44 4.01 -9.72
N GLU A 194 -17.67 3.71 -10.76
CA GLU A 194 -18.13 3.82 -12.14
C GLU A 194 -19.18 2.74 -12.48
N TYR A 195 -19.02 1.51 -11.95
CA TYR A 195 -19.97 0.43 -12.08
C TYR A 195 -21.32 0.78 -11.45
N MET A 196 -21.31 1.28 -10.21
CA MET A 196 -22.51 1.71 -9.50
C MET A 196 -23.25 2.81 -10.27
N ARG A 197 -22.49 3.73 -10.88
CA ARG A 197 -23.05 4.78 -11.73
C ARG A 197 -23.74 4.22 -12.96
N LYS A 198 -23.09 3.29 -13.68
CA LYS A 198 -23.56 2.77 -14.97
C LYS A 198 -24.65 1.73 -14.85
N GLN A 199 -24.49 0.78 -13.92
CA GLN A 199 -25.40 -0.37 -13.83
C GLN A 199 -26.58 -0.09 -12.92
N HIS A 200 -26.37 0.67 -11.84
CA HIS A 200 -27.40 0.91 -10.82
C HIS A 200 -27.98 2.33 -10.85
N ASN A 201 -27.50 3.21 -11.78
CA ASN A 201 -27.85 4.64 -11.80
C ASN A 201 -27.69 5.30 -10.43
N MET A 202 -26.66 4.93 -9.69
CA MET A 202 -26.43 5.35 -8.33
C MET A 202 -25.05 6.00 -8.17
N TYR A 203 -25.03 7.19 -7.61
CA TYR A 203 -23.79 7.84 -7.22
C TYR A 203 -23.41 7.43 -5.80
N VAL A 204 -22.26 6.77 -5.67
CA VAL A 204 -21.63 6.42 -4.39
C VAL A 204 -20.31 7.18 -4.27
N GLY A 205 -19.94 7.54 -3.05
CA GLY A 205 -18.63 8.15 -2.79
C GLY A 205 -17.54 7.08 -2.72
N GLU A 206 -16.28 7.50 -2.88
CA GLU A 206 -15.08 6.65 -2.80
C GLU A 206 -15.09 5.75 -1.55
N ARG A 207 -15.41 6.31 -0.38
CA ARG A 207 -15.49 5.54 0.86
C ARG A 207 -16.54 4.41 0.82
N SER A 208 -17.68 4.66 0.20
CA SER A 208 -18.73 3.62 0.06
C SER A 208 -18.29 2.54 -0.93
N ALA A 209 -17.63 2.92 -2.01
CA ALA A 209 -17.07 1.97 -2.97
C ALA A 209 -15.94 1.12 -2.35
N GLU A 210 -15.08 1.72 -1.53
CA GLU A 210 -14.08 0.99 -0.75
C GLU A 210 -14.73 -0.05 0.18
N MET A 211 -15.83 0.29 0.85
CA MET A 211 -16.58 -0.66 1.68
C MET A 211 -17.20 -1.78 0.83
N ILE A 212 -17.72 -1.49 -0.36
CA ILE A 212 -18.20 -2.54 -1.28
C ILE A 212 -17.07 -3.50 -1.63
N LYS A 213 -15.89 -2.98 -1.94
CA LYS A 213 -14.69 -3.79 -2.24
C LYS A 213 -14.32 -4.71 -1.07
N ILE A 214 -14.32 -4.20 0.16
CA ILE A 214 -13.98 -4.97 1.35
C ILE A 214 -15.03 -6.05 1.64
N GLU A 215 -16.31 -5.70 1.59
CA GLU A 215 -17.41 -6.58 2.02
C GLU A 215 -17.74 -7.66 0.98
N VAL A 216 -17.78 -7.28 -0.31
CA VAL A 216 -18.20 -8.18 -1.39
C VAL A 216 -17.25 -8.24 -2.58
N GLY A 217 -16.04 -7.63 -2.49
CA GLY A 217 -15.03 -7.73 -3.54
C GLY A 217 -14.59 -9.16 -3.79
N SER A 218 -14.49 -9.54 -5.06
CA SER A 218 -14.05 -10.85 -5.49
C SER A 218 -13.32 -10.79 -6.82
N ALA A 219 -12.36 -11.69 -7.01
CA ALA A 219 -11.69 -11.92 -8.28
C ALA A 219 -12.36 -13.01 -9.12
N LEU A 220 -13.35 -13.71 -8.55
CA LEU A 220 -14.07 -14.82 -9.18
C LEU A 220 -15.58 -14.60 -9.05
N THR A 221 -16.31 -14.98 -10.11
CA THR A 221 -17.78 -14.95 -10.13
C THR A 221 -18.44 -16.11 -9.38
N GLU A 222 -17.66 -17.13 -9.04
CA GLU A 222 -18.08 -18.29 -8.25
C GLU A 222 -17.08 -18.49 -7.11
N LEU A 223 -17.58 -18.54 -5.88
CA LEU A 223 -16.80 -18.78 -4.67
C LEU A 223 -17.40 -19.96 -3.89
N ASP A 224 -16.54 -20.75 -3.24
CA ASP A 224 -16.99 -21.87 -2.38
C ASP A 224 -17.76 -21.36 -1.16
N ASN A 225 -17.33 -20.22 -0.61
CA ASN A 225 -17.95 -19.55 0.53
C ASN A 225 -18.21 -18.09 0.16
N PRO A 226 -19.31 -17.81 -0.54
CA PRO A 226 -19.64 -16.46 -0.94
C PRO A 226 -20.05 -15.59 0.27
N PRO A 227 -19.67 -14.30 0.29
CA PRO A 227 -20.20 -13.37 1.27
C PRO A 227 -21.67 -13.08 1.01
N ASP A 228 -22.38 -12.64 2.04
CA ASP A 228 -23.73 -12.11 1.92
C ASP A 228 -23.75 -10.85 1.05
N GLU A 229 -24.93 -10.54 0.49
CA GLU A 229 -25.14 -9.26 -0.21
C GLU A 229 -24.91 -8.08 0.73
N TYR A 230 -24.27 -7.04 0.21
CA TYR A 230 -23.97 -5.81 0.95
C TYR A 230 -24.93 -4.69 0.59
N ALA A 231 -25.59 -4.10 1.60
CA ALA A 231 -26.50 -2.96 1.43
C ALA A 231 -25.68 -1.66 1.26
N VAL A 232 -25.88 -0.98 0.14
CA VAL A 232 -25.18 0.25 -0.24
C VAL A 232 -26.13 1.42 -0.29
N HIS A 233 -25.73 2.53 0.33
CA HIS A 233 -26.48 3.78 0.30
C HIS A 233 -25.78 4.80 -0.60
N GLY A 234 -26.55 5.46 -1.45
CA GLY A 234 -26.05 6.50 -2.33
C GLY A 234 -27.17 7.40 -2.83
N ARG A 235 -26.89 8.20 -3.85
CA ARG A 235 -27.86 9.09 -4.46
C ARG A 235 -28.28 8.53 -5.83
N ASP A 236 -29.57 8.35 -6.04
CA ASP A 236 -30.14 8.00 -7.34
C ASP A 236 -29.84 9.14 -8.35
N LEU A 237 -29.28 8.79 -9.49
CA LEU A 237 -28.87 9.79 -10.51
C LEU A 237 -30.04 10.37 -11.30
N LEU A 238 -31.17 9.66 -11.36
CA LEU A 238 -32.36 10.12 -12.10
C LEU A 238 -33.20 11.05 -11.26
N THR A 239 -33.43 10.71 -10.00
CA THR A 239 -34.32 11.45 -9.09
C THR A 239 -33.59 12.39 -8.15
N GLY A 240 -32.29 12.20 -7.93
CA GLY A 240 -31.48 12.93 -6.96
C GLY A 240 -31.74 12.52 -5.50
N ILE A 241 -32.62 11.56 -5.23
CA ILE A 241 -33.05 11.14 -3.90
C ILE A 241 -32.07 10.09 -3.33
N PRO A 242 -31.83 10.05 -2.01
CA PRO A 242 -31.11 8.94 -1.38
C PRO A 242 -31.76 7.58 -1.68
N LYS A 243 -30.95 6.58 -1.99
CA LYS A 243 -31.38 5.23 -2.39
C LYS A 243 -30.50 4.18 -1.73
N GLU A 244 -31.10 3.05 -1.39
CA GLU A 244 -30.38 1.84 -0.97
C GLU A 244 -30.55 0.76 -2.04
N ILE A 245 -29.48 0.04 -2.29
CA ILE A 245 -29.49 -1.20 -3.10
C ILE A 245 -28.63 -2.25 -2.42
N LYS A 246 -28.82 -3.51 -2.80
CA LYS A 246 -27.92 -4.60 -2.45
C LYS A 246 -27.05 -4.95 -3.62
N VAL A 247 -25.77 -5.18 -3.34
CA VAL A 247 -24.77 -5.63 -4.31
C VAL A 247 -24.17 -6.96 -3.87
N ASN A 248 -23.84 -7.81 -4.83
CA ASN A 248 -23.27 -9.12 -4.57
C ASN A 248 -21.85 -9.26 -5.13
N TYR A 249 -21.13 -10.25 -4.65
CA TYR A 249 -19.73 -10.48 -5.02
C TYR A 249 -19.54 -10.82 -6.50
N SER A 250 -20.50 -11.50 -7.13
CA SER A 250 -20.39 -11.92 -8.53
C SER A 250 -20.42 -10.71 -9.47
N GLU A 251 -21.30 -9.74 -9.23
CA GLU A 251 -21.33 -8.51 -10.03
C GLU A 251 -20.07 -7.65 -9.80
N ILE A 252 -19.53 -7.63 -8.58
CA ILE A 252 -18.26 -6.92 -8.31
C ILE A 252 -17.07 -7.64 -8.95
N ALA A 253 -17.09 -8.98 -9.03
CA ALA A 253 -16.08 -9.71 -9.78
C ALA A 253 -16.05 -9.34 -11.27
N TYR A 254 -17.21 -9.17 -11.90
CA TYR A 254 -17.29 -8.65 -13.27
C TYR A 254 -16.75 -7.21 -13.38
N CYS A 255 -17.09 -6.37 -12.41
CA CYS A 255 -16.61 -5.00 -12.35
C CYS A 255 -15.07 -4.93 -12.34
N LEU A 256 -14.42 -5.76 -11.53
CA LEU A 256 -12.97 -5.75 -11.30
C LEU A 256 -12.15 -6.55 -12.32
N ASP A 257 -12.78 -7.30 -13.20
CA ASP A 257 -12.13 -8.25 -14.11
C ASP A 257 -11.02 -7.60 -14.94
N LYS A 258 -11.23 -6.40 -15.43
CA LYS A 258 -10.27 -5.68 -16.27
C LYS A 258 -8.99 -5.32 -15.51
N SER A 259 -9.10 -4.80 -14.30
CA SER A 259 -7.93 -4.43 -13.51
C SER A 259 -7.20 -5.65 -12.97
N ILE A 260 -7.92 -6.69 -12.57
CA ILE A 260 -7.31 -7.97 -12.17
C ILE A 260 -6.55 -8.61 -13.36
N SER A 261 -7.11 -8.58 -14.58
CA SER A 261 -6.45 -9.09 -15.78
C SER A 261 -5.13 -8.38 -16.10
N LYS A 262 -5.01 -7.08 -15.78
CA LYS A 262 -3.74 -6.36 -15.91
C LYS A 262 -2.69 -6.87 -14.91
N ILE A 263 -3.10 -7.15 -13.68
CA ILE A 263 -2.21 -7.74 -12.66
C ILE A 263 -1.76 -9.14 -13.10
N GLU A 264 -2.69 -9.99 -13.56
CA GLU A 264 -2.36 -11.31 -14.11
C GLU A 264 -1.31 -11.21 -15.23
N THR A 265 -1.52 -10.29 -16.17
CA THR A 265 -0.59 -10.07 -17.28
C THR A 265 0.79 -9.62 -16.79
N ALA A 266 0.84 -8.75 -15.79
CA ALA A 266 2.11 -8.30 -15.22
C ALA A 266 2.86 -9.43 -14.51
N VAL A 267 2.14 -10.32 -13.79
CA VAL A 267 2.71 -11.52 -13.17
C VAL A 267 3.28 -12.48 -14.22
N LEU A 268 2.53 -12.77 -15.29
CA LEU A 268 3.01 -13.63 -16.37
C LEU A 268 4.23 -13.05 -17.07
N ASN A 269 4.23 -11.76 -17.37
CA ASN A 269 5.39 -11.07 -17.99
C ASN A 269 6.63 -11.12 -17.09
N ALA A 270 6.46 -11.00 -15.77
CA ALA A 270 7.57 -11.10 -14.83
C ALA A 270 8.13 -12.54 -14.81
N LEU A 271 7.28 -13.56 -14.85
CA LEU A 271 7.71 -14.96 -14.95
C LEU A 271 8.45 -15.25 -16.25
N GLU A 272 7.98 -14.75 -17.39
CA GLU A 272 8.62 -14.92 -18.69
C GLU A 272 10.03 -14.31 -18.75
N GLN A 273 10.26 -13.22 -18.01
CA GLN A 273 11.56 -12.54 -17.95
C GLN A 273 12.47 -13.11 -16.85
N THR A 274 11.99 -14.07 -16.06
CA THR A 274 12.77 -14.68 -14.97
C THR A 274 13.79 -15.66 -15.49
N PRO A 275 15.05 -15.61 -15.05
CA PRO A 275 16.07 -16.61 -15.40
C PRO A 275 15.62 -18.03 -15.08
N PRO A 276 15.99 -19.04 -15.91
CA PRO A 276 15.49 -20.42 -15.78
C PRO A 276 15.73 -21.07 -14.41
N GLU A 277 16.88 -20.81 -13.77
CA GLU A 277 17.21 -21.37 -12.45
C GLU A 277 16.28 -20.80 -11.36
N LEU A 278 16.01 -19.49 -11.40
CA LEU A 278 15.08 -18.84 -10.47
C LEU A 278 13.63 -19.23 -10.77
N ALA A 279 13.27 -19.43 -12.03
CA ALA A 279 11.95 -19.96 -12.40
C ALA A 279 11.73 -21.37 -11.86
N ALA A 280 12.78 -22.22 -11.84
CA ALA A 280 12.72 -23.54 -11.23
C ALA A 280 12.56 -23.47 -9.70
N ASP A 281 13.14 -22.46 -9.05
CA ASP A 281 12.89 -22.21 -7.63
C ASP A 281 11.44 -21.77 -7.38
N ILE A 282 10.95 -20.81 -8.14
CA ILE A 282 9.56 -20.29 -8.03
C ILE A 282 8.55 -21.41 -8.30
N TYR A 283 8.84 -22.35 -9.19
CA TYR A 283 7.99 -23.52 -9.41
C TYR A 283 7.78 -24.32 -8.12
N ARG A 284 8.79 -24.41 -7.25
CA ARG A 284 8.76 -25.13 -5.98
C ARG A 284 8.21 -24.27 -4.83
N THR A 285 8.65 -23.02 -4.76
CA THR A 285 8.29 -22.10 -3.66
C THR A 285 6.95 -21.40 -3.87
N GLY A 286 6.51 -21.26 -5.12
CA GLY A 286 5.31 -20.52 -5.46
C GLY A 286 5.49 -19.00 -5.48
N ILE A 287 4.37 -18.29 -5.51
CA ILE A 287 4.26 -16.83 -5.53
C ILE A 287 3.66 -16.38 -4.21
N TYR A 288 4.25 -15.37 -3.58
CA TYR A 288 3.77 -14.80 -2.33
C TYR A 288 3.00 -13.51 -2.60
N LEU A 289 1.75 -13.45 -2.13
CA LEU A 289 0.88 -12.27 -2.23
C LEU A 289 0.94 -11.45 -0.94
N THR A 290 1.18 -10.16 -1.07
CA THR A 290 1.20 -9.18 -0.01
C THR A 290 0.38 -7.94 -0.38
N GLY A 291 0.27 -6.98 0.54
CA GLY A 291 -0.55 -5.79 0.35
C GLY A 291 -2.05 -6.04 0.56
N GLY A 292 -2.82 -4.95 0.59
CA GLY A 292 -4.26 -5.00 0.82
C GLY A 292 -5.04 -5.74 -0.28
N GLY A 293 -4.56 -5.65 -1.53
CA GLY A 293 -5.17 -6.34 -2.66
C GLY A 293 -5.08 -7.86 -2.60
N ALA A 294 -4.11 -8.40 -1.85
CA ALA A 294 -3.99 -9.84 -1.60
C ALA A 294 -5.20 -10.43 -0.85
N LEU A 295 -5.97 -9.57 -0.16
CA LEU A 295 -7.19 -9.95 0.56
C LEU A 295 -8.43 -10.06 -0.34
N LEU A 296 -8.33 -9.70 -1.62
CA LEU A 296 -9.44 -9.83 -2.56
C LEU A 296 -9.79 -11.32 -2.72
N ARG A 297 -11.04 -11.66 -2.42
CA ARG A 297 -11.50 -13.06 -2.42
C ARG A 297 -11.27 -13.75 -3.76
N GLY A 298 -10.64 -14.91 -3.72
CA GLY A 298 -10.39 -15.73 -4.91
C GLY A 298 -9.27 -15.25 -5.83
N LEU A 299 -8.54 -14.18 -5.47
CA LEU A 299 -7.40 -13.70 -6.27
C LEU A 299 -6.28 -14.75 -6.33
N ASP A 300 -6.01 -15.42 -5.23
CA ASP A 300 -5.09 -16.55 -5.12
C ASP A 300 -5.45 -17.69 -6.08
N LYS A 301 -6.71 -18.10 -6.09
CA LYS A 301 -7.23 -19.14 -6.98
C LYS A 301 -7.15 -18.72 -8.45
N ARG A 302 -7.48 -17.45 -8.73
CA ARG A 302 -7.42 -16.89 -10.07
C ARG A 302 -6.00 -16.85 -10.62
N LEU A 303 -5.03 -16.39 -9.84
CA LEU A 303 -3.62 -16.40 -10.20
C LEU A 303 -3.08 -17.83 -10.33
N HIS A 304 -3.47 -18.74 -9.42
CA HIS A 304 -3.12 -20.17 -9.55
C HIS A 304 -3.64 -20.77 -10.87
N ALA A 305 -4.88 -20.47 -11.24
CA ALA A 305 -5.47 -20.97 -12.48
C ALA A 305 -4.69 -20.50 -13.73
N LYS A 306 -4.14 -19.29 -13.68
CA LYS A 306 -3.34 -18.68 -14.77
C LYS A 306 -1.90 -19.20 -14.83
N THR A 307 -1.23 -19.22 -13.68
CA THR A 307 0.21 -19.52 -13.60
C THR A 307 0.52 -21.00 -13.42
N LYS A 308 -0.43 -21.79 -12.89
CA LYS A 308 -0.27 -23.16 -12.43
C LYS A 308 0.75 -23.32 -11.30
N LEU A 309 1.15 -22.22 -10.67
CA LEU A 309 2.08 -22.19 -9.54
C LEU A 309 1.31 -22.15 -8.21
N PRO A 310 1.89 -22.62 -7.10
CA PRO A 310 1.35 -22.37 -5.78
C PRO A 310 1.26 -20.87 -5.50
N ILE A 311 0.18 -20.42 -4.88
CA ILE A 311 -0.01 -19.02 -4.48
C ILE A 311 -0.20 -18.99 -2.96
N HIS A 312 0.62 -18.18 -2.28
CA HIS A 312 0.62 -18.05 -0.82
C HIS A 312 0.23 -16.63 -0.44
N VAL A 313 -0.92 -16.46 0.18
CA VAL A 313 -1.30 -15.18 0.77
C VAL A 313 -0.61 -15.05 2.12
N ALA A 314 0.07 -13.94 2.37
CA ALA A 314 0.73 -13.68 3.66
C ALA A 314 -0.29 -13.64 4.81
N ASP A 315 0.10 -14.06 6.02
CA ASP A 315 -0.79 -14.09 7.19
C ASP A 315 -1.35 -12.70 7.55
N ASP A 316 -0.54 -11.66 7.43
CA ASP A 316 -0.96 -10.26 7.62
C ASP A 316 -0.40 -9.44 6.45
N PRO A 317 -1.05 -9.52 5.28
CA PRO A 317 -0.51 -8.94 4.05
C PRO A 317 -0.48 -7.40 4.08
N LEU A 318 -1.40 -6.77 4.80
CA LEU A 318 -1.46 -5.31 4.96
C LEU A 318 -0.22 -4.72 5.66
N ARG A 319 0.46 -5.51 6.51
CA ARG A 319 1.61 -5.04 7.28
C ARG A 319 2.92 -5.71 6.90
N ALA A 320 2.94 -6.50 5.84
CA ALA A 320 4.14 -7.22 5.40
C ALA A 320 5.29 -6.23 5.10
N VAL A 321 5.02 -5.20 4.29
CA VAL A 321 5.98 -4.15 3.94
C VAL A 321 6.49 -3.42 5.19
N ALA A 322 5.58 -2.95 6.05
CA ALA A 322 5.94 -2.25 7.28
C ALA A 322 6.81 -3.12 8.21
N ARG A 323 6.44 -4.40 8.41
CA ARG A 323 7.25 -5.35 9.20
C ARG A 323 8.66 -5.51 8.63
N GLY A 324 8.77 -5.71 7.32
CA GLY A 324 10.06 -5.86 6.66
C GLY A 324 10.92 -4.61 6.76
N THR A 325 10.31 -3.43 6.61
CA THR A 325 10.96 -2.14 6.83
C THR A 325 11.48 -2.02 8.27
N GLY A 326 10.72 -2.50 9.26
CA GLY A 326 11.16 -2.58 10.65
C GLY A 326 12.34 -3.52 10.87
N ILE A 327 12.36 -4.68 10.20
CA ILE A 327 13.49 -5.62 10.24
C ILE A 327 14.72 -5.00 9.55
N ALA A 328 14.53 -4.31 8.42
CA ALA A 328 15.59 -3.61 7.71
C ALA A 328 16.22 -2.51 8.57
N LEU A 329 15.42 -1.76 9.32
CA LEU A 329 15.90 -0.75 10.27
C LEU A 329 16.84 -1.34 11.33
N LYS A 330 16.53 -2.50 11.89
CA LYS A 330 17.41 -3.20 12.85
C LYS A 330 18.73 -3.68 12.24
N ASN A 331 18.73 -3.91 10.93
CA ASN A 331 19.88 -4.38 10.18
C ASN A 331 20.44 -3.29 9.26
N PHE A 332 20.26 -2.05 9.62
CA PHE A 332 20.54 -0.84 8.85
C PHE A 332 21.94 -0.83 8.22
N ASP A 333 22.95 -1.33 8.92
CA ASP A 333 24.33 -1.38 8.43
C ASP A 333 24.72 -2.72 7.81
N LYS A 334 23.84 -3.73 7.90
CA LYS A 334 24.11 -5.09 7.42
C LYS A 334 23.51 -5.37 6.05
N PHE A 335 22.39 -4.74 5.73
CA PHE A 335 21.70 -4.99 4.47
C PHE A 335 22.25 -4.13 3.34
N PRO A 336 22.89 -4.74 2.32
CA PRO A 336 23.56 -4.01 1.23
C PRO A 336 22.58 -3.35 0.26
N PHE A 337 21.32 -3.76 0.28
CA PHE A 337 20.26 -3.26 -0.61
C PHE A 337 19.52 -2.03 -0.07
N LEU A 338 19.91 -1.51 1.09
CA LEU A 338 19.39 -0.23 1.58
C LEU A 338 20.00 0.94 0.83
N ILE A 339 19.18 1.73 0.18
CA ILE A 339 19.56 2.88 -0.65
C ILE A 339 19.86 4.07 0.28
N LYS A 340 21.05 4.68 0.11
CA LYS A 340 21.52 5.83 0.89
C LYS A 340 21.01 7.14 0.32
#